data_74125917699ab89693cfda8a571bcc3a
#
_entry.id   74125917699ab89693cfda8a571bcc3a
#
_cell.length_a   1.000
_cell.length_b   1.000
_cell.length_c   1.000
_cell.angle_alpha   90.00
_cell.angle_beta   90.00
_cell.angle_gamma   90.00
#
_symmetry.space_group_name_H-M   'P 1'
#
loop_
_entity.id
_entity.type
_entity.pdbx_description
1 polymer ?
#
loop_
_entity_poly.entity_id
_entity_poly.type
_entity_poly.pdbx_seq_one_letter_code
_entity_poly.pdbx_strand_id
1 'polypeptide(L)'
;MHRVMIVDDEVNVLSALRRVLTGIGSDGDRLKVEIETFGDPDEALERATYTNFDLVISDYRMPAMTGVEFLERLIQLQPNIARLILSGYADMPGLIDAINRVQVFRFIGKPWDDFELKATIRQALQYHGMLRENQRLADLVRMQQGKLSKQELELRRLEEQYPGITQVDRADDGSIFIDENGF
;
A
#
# COMPACT_ATOMS: atom_id res chain seq x y z
N MET A 1 6.48 -11.55 -6.44
CA MET A 1 6.05 -11.71 -5.04
C MET A 1 5.41 -10.40 -4.65
N HIS A 2 4.18 -10.41 -4.12
CA HIS A 2 3.46 -9.18 -3.76
C HIS A 2 3.46 -9.01 -2.25
N ARG A 3 3.70 -7.80 -1.76
CA ARG A 3 3.58 -7.48 -0.34
C ARG A 3 2.23 -6.88 -0.04
N VAL A 4 1.53 -7.46 0.93
CA VAL A 4 0.20 -7.03 1.36
C VAL A 4 0.25 -6.61 2.82
N MET A 5 -0.16 -5.39 3.07
CA MET A 5 -0.37 -4.83 4.41
C MET A 5 -1.81 -5.03 4.83
N ILE A 6 -2.04 -5.47 6.07
CA ILE A 6 -3.37 -5.56 6.67
C ILE A 6 -3.36 -4.76 7.97
N VAL A 7 -4.32 -3.87 8.14
CA VAL A 7 -4.43 -3.00 9.31
C VAL A 7 -5.85 -3.10 9.89
N ASP A 8 -5.97 -3.61 11.10
CA ASP A 8 -7.24 -3.79 11.80
C ASP A 8 -6.94 -3.97 13.30
N ASP A 9 -7.63 -3.27 14.19
CA ASP A 9 -7.42 -3.38 15.64
C ASP A 9 -7.90 -4.70 16.23
N GLU A 10 -8.74 -5.44 15.50
CA GLU A 10 -9.24 -6.75 15.90
C GLU A 10 -8.29 -7.88 15.47
N VAL A 11 -7.55 -8.47 16.41
CA VAL A 11 -6.61 -9.59 16.19
C VAL A 11 -7.29 -10.79 15.48
N ASN A 12 -8.56 -11.02 15.75
CA ASN A 12 -9.34 -12.09 15.11
C ASN A 12 -9.55 -11.82 13.62
N VAL A 13 -9.79 -10.57 13.24
CA VAL A 13 -9.93 -10.12 11.84
C VAL A 13 -8.61 -10.27 11.11
N LEU A 14 -7.50 -9.80 11.70
CA LEU A 14 -6.15 -9.98 11.15
C LEU A 14 -5.83 -11.46 10.88
N SER A 15 -6.13 -12.33 11.85
CA SER A 15 -5.91 -13.77 11.74
C SER A 15 -6.77 -14.41 10.66
N ALA A 16 -8.04 -14.01 10.53
CA ALA A 16 -8.95 -14.50 9.50
C ALA A 16 -8.50 -14.08 8.10
N LEU A 17 -8.15 -12.80 7.91
CA LEU A 17 -7.64 -12.27 6.65
C LEU A 17 -6.33 -12.97 6.23
N ARG A 18 -5.39 -13.10 7.18
CA ARG A 18 -4.12 -13.79 6.93
C ARG A 18 -4.36 -15.22 6.43
N ARG A 19 -5.29 -15.96 7.03
CA ARG A 19 -5.65 -17.32 6.62
C ARG A 19 -6.20 -17.34 5.19
N VAL A 20 -7.10 -16.41 4.86
CA VAL A 20 -7.69 -16.29 3.51
C VAL A 20 -6.62 -15.99 2.47
N LEU A 21 -5.73 -15.04 2.76
CA LEU A 21 -4.69 -14.60 1.83
C LEU A 21 -3.58 -15.64 1.66
N THR A 22 -3.24 -16.40 2.69
CA THR A 22 -2.27 -17.51 2.60
C THR A 22 -2.74 -18.57 1.62
N GLY A 23 -4.04 -18.74 1.43
CA GLY A 23 -4.63 -19.60 0.41
C GLY A 23 -4.61 -19.03 -1.02
N ILE A 24 -4.17 -17.78 -1.22
CA ILE A 24 -3.96 -17.23 -2.56
C ILE A 24 -2.64 -17.78 -3.09
N GLY A 25 -2.69 -18.58 -4.15
CA GLY A 25 -1.49 -19.21 -4.74
C GLY A 25 -1.36 -20.70 -4.51
N SER A 26 -2.21 -21.31 -3.66
CA SER A 26 -2.26 -22.77 -3.49
C SER A 26 -2.97 -23.51 -4.63
N ASP A 27 -3.85 -22.85 -5.39
CA ASP A 27 -4.69 -23.44 -6.43
C ASP A 27 -4.08 -23.35 -7.85
N GLY A 28 -2.75 -23.50 -7.97
CA GLY A 28 -2.06 -23.35 -9.26
C GLY A 28 -1.85 -21.92 -9.72
N ASP A 29 -2.24 -20.94 -8.92
CA ASP A 29 -2.04 -19.53 -9.17
C ASP A 29 -0.57 -19.15 -8.90
N ARG A 30 0.07 -18.43 -9.82
CA ARG A 30 1.46 -17.99 -9.68
C ARG A 30 1.63 -16.79 -8.73
N LEU A 31 0.56 -16.38 -8.06
CA LEU A 31 0.55 -15.22 -7.19
C LEU A 31 1.13 -15.57 -5.82
N LYS A 32 2.36 -15.19 -5.55
CA LYS A 32 2.98 -15.30 -4.23
C LYS A 32 2.76 -14.02 -3.45
N VAL A 33 2.21 -14.13 -2.26
CA VAL A 33 1.87 -13.01 -1.38
C VAL A 33 2.66 -13.11 -0.08
N GLU A 34 3.34 -12.04 0.30
CA GLU A 34 3.92 -11.82 1.63
C GLU A 34 2.97 -10.91 2.42
N ILE A 35 2.62 -11.30 3.65
CA ILE A 35 1.57 -10.62 4.42
C ILE A 35 2.17 -10.08 5.70
N GLU A 36 2.05 -8.77 5.91
CA GLU A 36 2.33 -8.09 7.17
C GLU A 36 1.03 -7.58 7.79
N THR A 37 0.85 -7.80 9.09
CA THR A 37 -0.38 -7.44 9.82
C THR A 37 -0.08 -6.49 10.95
N PHE A 38 -0.88 -5.45 11.10
CA PHE A 38 -0.72 -4.40 12.10
C PHE A 38 -2.02 -4.19 12.86
N GLY A 39 -1.95 -4.14 14.18
CA GLY A 39 -3.06 -3.77 15.06
C GLY A 39 -3.15 -2.27 15.30
N ASP A 40 -2.09 -1.54 14.95
CA ASP A 40 -1.98 -0.09 15.08
C ASP A 40 -1.66 0.54 13.71
N PRO A 41 -2.45 1.51 13.26
CA PRO A 41 -2.22 2.19 11.98
C PRO A 41 -0.94 3.05 11.98
N ASP A 42 -0.48 3.59 13.12
CA ASP A 42 0.76 4.35 13.16
C ASP A 42 1.99 3.44 12.98
N GLU A 43 1.99 2.22 13.55
CA GLU A 43 3.03 1.20 13.27
C GLU A 43 3.06 0.82 11.79
N ALA A 44 1.88 0.69 11.15
CA ALA A 44 1.77 0.39 9.73
C ALA A 44 2.33 1.54 8.85
N LEU A 45 2.08 2.79 9.23
CA LEU A 45 2.65 3.96 8.55
C LEU A 45 4.18 4.01 8.71
N GLU A 46 4.69 3.79 9.91
CA GLU A 46 6.13 3.70 10.15
C GLU A 46 6.77 2.62 9.26
N ARG A 47 6.19 1.43 9.24
CA ARG A 47 6.66 0.35 8.38
C ARG A 47 6.65 0.70 6.89
N ALA A 48 5.65 1.47 6.44
CA ALA A 48 5.52 1.91 5.06
C ALA A 48 6.61 2.92 4.63
N THR A 49 7.32 3.56 5.57
CA THR A 49 8.45 4.44 5.24
C THR A 49 9.68 3.65 4.75
N TYR A 50 9.82 2.38 5.16
CA TYR A 50 10.99 1.55 4.85
C TYR A 50 10.68 0.37 3.93
N THR A 51 9.39 0.09 3.69
CA THR A 51 8.97 -1.09 2.92
C THR A 51 7.84 -0.74 1.98
N ASN A 52 8.01 -1.03 0.70
CA ASN A 52 6.93 -0.88 -0.29
C ASN A 52 5.95 -2.03 -0.22
N PHE A 53 4.66 -1.67 -0.29
CA PHE A 53 3.55 -2.61 -0.37
C PHE A 53 2.82 -2.46 -1.71
N ASP A 54 2.34 -3.57 -2.25
CA ASP A 54 1.54 -3.60 -3.48
C ASP A 54 0.05 -3.37 -3.18
N LEU A 55 -0.40 -3.78 -1.98
CA LEU A 55 -1.79 -3.70 -1.55
C LEU A 55 -1.86 -3.43 -0.05
N VAL A 56 -2.79 -2.57 0.34
CA VAL A 56 -3.23 -2.41 1.72
C VAL A 56 -4.71 -2.78 1.86
N ILE A 57 -5.02 -3.50 2.94
CA ILE A 57 -6.38 -3.79 3.40
C ILE A 57 -6.51 -3.15 4.77
N SER A 58 -7.35 -2.14 4.90
CA SER A 58 -7.56 -1.41 6.16
C SER A 58 -8.98 -1.58 6.66
N ASP A 59 -9.16 -1.78 7.96
CA ASP A 59 -10.45 -1.56 8.57
C ASP A 59 -10.85 -0.09 8.46
N TYR A 60 -12.15 0.17 8.38
CA TYR A 60 -12.69 1.53 8.33
C TYR A 60 -12.66 2.21 9.69
N ARG A 61 -12.96 1.46 10.79
CA ARG A 61 -13.05 1.99 12.15
C ARG A 61 -11.97 1.44 13.05
N MET A 62 -10.95 2.23 13.31
CA MET A 62 -9.91 1.91 14.27
C MET A 62 -9.88 2.97 15.39
N PRO A 63 -9.47 2.63 16.63
CA PRO A 63 -9.53 3.54 17.76
C PRO A 63 -8.70 4.82 17.60
N ALA A 64 -7.51 4.72 16.99
CA ALA A 64 -6.57 5.83 16.85
C ALA A 64 -6.94 6.79 15.71
N MET A 65 -7.37 6.24 14.57
CA MET A 65 -7.77 6.99 13.39
C MET A 65 -8.67 6.13 12.51
N THR A 66 -9.45 6.76 11.65
CA THR A 66 -10.25 6.02 10.66
C THR A 66 -9.35 5.42 9.58
N GLY A 67 -9.80 4.32 8.93
CA GLY A 67 -9.07 3.74 7.80
C GLY A 67 -8.87 4.72 6.64
N VAL A 68 -9.76 5.70 6.51
CA VAL A 68 -9.62 6.76 5.50
C VAL A 68 -8.47 7.69 5.84
N GLU A 69 -8.40 8.19 7.08
CA GLU A 69 -7.29 9.03 7.55
C GLU A 69 -5.95 8.30 7.46
N PHE A 70 -5.93 7.01 7.81
CA PHE A 70 -4.77 6.16 7.61
C PHE A 70 -4.35 6.11 6.13
N LEU A 71 -5.29 5.83 5.21
CA LEU A 71 -5.00 5.76 3.79
C LEU A 71 -4.59 7.10 3.20
N GLU A 72 -5.14 8.23 3.69
CA GLU A 72 -4.71 9.58 3.28
C GLU A 72 -3.23 9.82 3.61
N ARG A 73 -2.77 9.39 4.78
CA ARG A 73 -1.34 9.45 5.15
C ARG A 73 -0.50 8.47 4.34
N LEU A 74 -0.98 7.24 4.15
CA LEU A 74 -0.27 6.21 3.41
C LEU A 74 -0.05 6.58 1.94
N ILE A 75 -1.01 7.27 1.29
CA ILE A 75 -0.88 7.75 -0.09
C ILE A 75 0.28 8.74 -0.24
N GLN A 76 0.56 9.54 0.78
CA GLN A 76 1.69 10.49 0.74
C GLN A 76 3.03 9.74 0.73
N LEU A 77 3.09 8.57 1.37
CA LEU A 77 4.28 7.71 1.39
C LEU A 77 4.34 6.81 0.14
N GLN A 78 3.23 6.19 -0.23
CA GLN A 78 3.12 5.22 -1.32
C GLN A 78 1.92 5.52 -2.25
N PRO A 79 2.05 6.47 -3.18
CA PRO A 79 0.92 6.94 -4.01
C PRO A 79 0.26 5.83 -4.85
N ASN A 80 1.04 4.85 -5.28
CA ASN A 80 0.61 3.82 -6.22
C ASN A 80 0.07 2.55 -5.55
N ILE A 81 0.06 2.46 -4.20
CA ILE A 81 -0.43 1.27 -3.49
C ILE A 81 -1.91 1.02 -3.79
N ALA A 82 -2.30 -0.23 -4.08
CA ALA A 82 -3.71 -0.59 -4.17
C ALA A 82 -4.36 -0.55 -2.78
N ARG A 83 -5.59 -0.04 -2.66
CA ARG A 83 -6.26 0.23 -1.39
C ARG A 83 -7.61 -0.45 -1.33
N LEU A 84 -7.81 -1.29 -0.31
CA LEU A 84 -9.09 -1.89 0.03
C LEU A 84 -9.50 -1.44 1.43
N ILE A 85 -10.79 -1.22 1.64
CA ILE A 85 -11.35 -0.94 2.96
C ILE A 85 -12.31 -2.08 3.33
N LEU A 86 -12.18 -2.57 4.56
CA LEU A 86 -13.18 -3.42 5.19
C LEU A 86 -14.10 -2.55 6.04
N SER A 87 -15.39 -2.79 5.98
CA SER A 87 -16.36 -1.96 6.70
C SER A 87 -17.60 -2.75 7.10
N GLY A 88 -18.17 -2.42 8.25
CA GLY A 88 -19.48 -2.92 8.67
C GLY A 88 -20.62 -2.24 7.92
N TYR A 89 -21.81 -2.82 7.96
CA TYR A 89 -23.01 -2.26 7.30
C TYR A 89 -23.40 -0.86 7.79
N ALA A 90 -23.00 -0.48 9.00
CA ALA A 90 -23.34 0.82 9.59
C ALA A 90 -22.53 2.00 9.04
N ASP A 91 -21.50 1.76 8.23
CA ASP A 91 -20.50 2.75 7.84
C ASP A 91 -20.78 3.42 6.48
N MET A 92 -21.77 2.92 5.75
CA MET A 92 -22.06 3.30 4.36
C MET A 92 -22.24 4.81 4.08
N PRO A 93 -22.90 5.63 4.95
CA PRO A 93 -23.11 7.05 4.63
C PRO A 93 -21.84 7.91 4.60
N GLY A 94 -20.83 7.60 5.46
CA GLY A 94 -19.55 8.33 5.48
C GLY A 94 -18.53 7.81 4.47
N LEU A 95 -18.78 6.63 3.94
CA LEU A 95 -17.88 5.90 3.07
C LEU A 95 -17.77 6.52 1.66
N ILE A 96 -18.88 7.06 1.14
CA ILE A 96 -18.93 7.59 -0.23
C ILE A 96 -18.00 8.79 -0.43
N ASP A 97 -17.94 9.69 0.54
CA ASP A 97 -17.03 10.86 0.47
C ASP A 97 -15.56 10.44 0.60
N ALA A 98 -15.31 9.41 1.38
CA ALA A 98 -13.99 8.83 1.57
C ALA A 98 -13.43 8.16 0.31
N ILE A 99 -14.29 7.48 -0.47
CA ILE A 99 -13.93 6.82 -1.74
C ILE A 99 -13.22 7.78 -2.68
N ASN A 100 -13.79 8.97 -2.85
CA ASN A 100 -13.30 9.95 -3.81
C ASN A 100 -11.96 10.57 -3.37
N ARG A 101 -11.72 10.66 -2.06
CA ARG A 101 -10.49 11.27 -1.52
C ARG A 101 -9.28 10.34 -1.60
N VAL A 102 -9.45 9.06 -1.25
CA VAL A 102 -8.33 8.09 -1.17
C VAL A 102 -8.30 7.08 -2.32
N GLN A 103 -9.15 7.25 -3.33
CA GLN A 103 -9.19 6.39 -4.53
C GLN A 103 -9.15 4.90 -4.17
N VAL A 104 -10.05 4.47 -3.27
CA VAL A 104 -10.16 3.07 -2.86
C VAL A 104 -10.52 2.20 -4.06
N PHE A 105 -9.78 1.12 -4.28
CA PHE A 105 -10.07 0.18 -5.35
C PHE A 105 -11.43 -0.51 -5.14
N ARG A 106 -11.70 -0.95 -3.90
CA ARG A 106 -12.98 -1.55 -3.53
C ARG A 106 -13.21 -1.54 -2.03
N PHE A 107 -14.50 -1.54 -1.64
CA PHE A 107 -14.97 -1.85 -0.29
C PHE A 107 -15.39 -3.30 -0.19
N ILE A 108 -15.20 -3.87 0.99
CA ILE A 108 -15.62 -5.22 1.32
C ILE A 108 -16.38 -5.14 2.63
N GLY A 109 -17.62 -5.66 2.63
CA GLY A 109 -18.45 -5.71 3.82
C GLY A 109 -17.96 -6.75 4.83
N LYS A 110 -18.00 -6.44 6.12
CA LYS A 110 -17.89 -7.42 7.20
C LYS A 110 -19.29 -7.93 7.57
N PRO A 111 -19.55 -9.26 7.59
CA PRO A 111 -18.66 -10.36 7.25
C PRO A 111 -18.49 -10.52 5.73
N TRP A 112 -17.30 -10.91 5.29
CA TRP A 112 -16.96 -11.15 3.89
C TRP A 112 -17.15 -12.61 3.48
N ASP A 113 -17.30 -12.83 2.18
CA ASP A 113 -17.15 -14.14 1.55
C ASP A 113 -15.69 -14.34 1.15
N ASP A 114 -15.10 -15.49 1.51
CA ASP A 114 -13.68 -15.76 1.27
C ASP A 114 -13.33 -15.83 -0.22
N PHE A 115 -14.23 -16.32 -1.06
CA PHE A 115 -14.02 -16.41 -2.51
C PHE A 115 -14.05 -15.03 -3.16
N GLU A 116 -15.04 -14.21 -2.78
CA GLU A 116 -15.17 -12.84 -3.27
C GLU A 116 -13.98 -11.96 -2.82
N LEU A 117 -13.54 -12.12 -1.57
CA LEU A 117 -12.38 -11.43 -1.04
C LEU A 117 -11.11 -11.81 -1.82
N LYS A 118 -10.85 -13.09 -2.04
CA LYS A 118 -9.72 -13.56 -2.84
C LYS A 118 -9.76 -13.03 -4.27
N ALA A 119 -10.91 -13.03 -4.91
CA ALA A 119 -11.09 -12.50 -6.25
C ALA A 119 -10.79 -11.00 -6.32
N THR A 120 -11.29 -10.24 -5.34
CA THR A 120 -11.04 -8.79 -5.24
C THR A 120 -9.56 -8.48 -5.05
N ILE A 121 -8.88 -9.22 -4.18
CA ILE A 121 -7.44 -9.04 -3.93
C ILE A 121 -6.62 -9.33 -5.20
N ARG A 122 -6.94 -10.41 -5.92
CA ARG A 122 -6.29 -10.73 -7.20
C ARG A 122 -6.47 -9.58 -8.20
N GLN A 123 -7.68 -9.07 -8.35
CA GLN A 123 -7.95 -7.93 -9.24
C GLN A 123 -7.17 -6.69 -8.85
N ALA A 124 -7.12 -6.36 -7.55
CA ALA A 124 -6.37 -5.21 -7.03
C ALA A 124 -4.87 -5.33 -7.32
N LEU A 125 -4.27 -6.50 -7.06
CA LEU A 125 -2.86 -6.75 -7.33
C LEU A 125 -2.52 -6.73 -8.82
N GLN A 126 -3.40 -7.29 -9.67
CA GLN A 126 -3.23 -7.24 -11.13
C GLN A 126 -3.31 -5.80 -11.65
N TYR A 127 -4.29 -5.03 -11.18
CA TYR A 127 -4.44 -3.62 -11.55
C TYR A 127 -3.21 -2.80 -11.14
N HIS A 128 -2.75 -2.98 -9.89
CA HIS A 128 -1.52 -2.34 -9.41
C HIS A 128 -0.30 -2.71 -10.26
N GLY A 129 -0.15 -4.00 -10.60
CA GLY A 129 0.92 -4.46 -11.48
C GLY A 129 0.90 -3.80 -12.87
N MET A 130 -0.29 -3.62 -13.45
CA MET A 130 -0.46 -2.91 -14.72
C MET A 130 -0.08 -1.44 -14.61
N LEU A 131 -0.48 -0.76 -13.53
CA LEU A 131 -0.11 0.65 -13.31
C LEU A 131 1.40 0.83 -13.20
N ARG A 132 2.08 -0.03 -12.43
CA ARG A 132 3.54 -0.01 -12.29
C ARG A 132 4.25 -0.25 -13.63
N GLU A 133 3.80 -1.23 -14.41
CA GLU A 133 4.40 -1.51 -15.72
C GLU A 133 4.16 -0.36 -16.70
N ASN A 134 2.97 0.24 -16.71
CA ASN A 134 2.69 1.43 -17.53
C ASN A 134 3.60 2.60 -17.14
N GLN A 135 3.80 2.84 -15.84
CA GLN A 135 4.71 3.88 -15.37
C GLN A 135 6.16 3.61 -15.83
N ARG A 136 6.62 2.37 -15.67
CA ARG A 136 7.96 1.94 -16.11
C ARG A 136 8.16 2.14 -17.61
N LEU A 137 7.16 1.78 -18.42
CA LEU A 137 7.21 1.97 -19.88
C LEU A 137 7.23 3.46 -20.25
N ALA A 138 6.41 4.28 -19.59
CA ALA A 138 6.40 5.72 -19.79
C ALA A 138 7.76 6.35 -19.47
N ASP A 139 8.42 5.92 -18.41
CA ASP A 139 9.74 6.41 -18.02
C ASP A 139 10.83 5.97 -19.03
N LEU A 140 10.76 4.75 -19.56
CA LEU A 140 11.64 4.28 -20.63
C LEU A 140 11.47 5.12 -21.91
N VAL A 141 10.24 5.43 -22.31
CA VAL A 141 9.97 6.31 -23.46
C VAL A 141 10.53 7.70 -23.23
N ARG A 142 10.34 8.28 -22.04
CA ARG A 142 10.91 9.59 -21.69
C ARG A 142 12.44 9.60 -21.74
N MET A 143 13.07 8.51 -21.30
CA MET A 143 14.52 8.32 -21.39
C MET A 143 15.00 8.25 -22.85
N GLN A 144 14.32 7.48 -23.72
CA GLN A 144 14.64 7.38 -25.14
C GLN A 144 14.49 8.72 -25.87
N GLN A 145 13.56 9.57 -25.42
CA GLN A 145 13.36 10.92 -25.95
C GLN A 145 14.36 11.96 -25.39
N GLY A 146 15.34 11.54 -24.55
CA GLY A 146 16.29 12.45 -23.90
C GLY A 146 15.68 13.36 -22.84
N LYS A 147 14.45 13.08 -22.37
CA LYS A 147 13.74 13.86 -21.36
C LYS A 147 14.01 13.41 -19.92
N LEU A 148 14.62 12.25 -19.75
CA LEU A 148 15.08 11.73 -18.47
C LEU A 148 16.53 11.29 -18.59
N SER A 149 17.36 11.66 -17.62
CA SER A 149 18.71 11.15 -17.52
C SER A 149 18.70 9.72 -16.94
N LYS A 150 19.77 8.98 -17.22
CA LYS A 150 19.96 7.64 -16.67
C LYS A 150 19.96 7.64 -15.12
N GLN A 151 20.47 8.73 -14.56
CA GLN A 151 20.54 8.95 -13.10
C GLN A 151 19.15 9.18 -12.47
N GLU A 152 18.27 9.94 -13.11
CA GLU A 152 16.91 10.17 -12.64
C GLU A 152 16.06 8.88 -12.68
N LEU A 153 16.27 8.04 -13.70
CA LEU A 153 15.59 6.74 -13.76
C LEU A 153 16.05 5.81 -12.63
N GLU A 154 17.35 5.75 -12.37
CA GLU A 154 17.89 4.92 -11.30
C GLU A 154 17.48 5.42 -9.92
N LEU A 155 17.44 6.74 -9.71
CA LEU A 155 16.95 7.36 -8.48
C LEU A 155 15.49 6.99 -8.19
N ARG A 156 14.61 7.08 -9.18
CA ARG A 156 13.20 6.64 -9.05
C ARG A 156 13.09 5.17 -8.73
N ARG A 157 13.93 4.33 -9.35
CA ARG A 157 13.92 2.90 -9.09
C ARG A 157 14.36 2.56 -7.66
N LEU A 158 15.34 3.31 -7.15
CA LEU A 158 15.78 3.20 -5.76
C LEU A 158 14.68 3.69 -4.79
N GLU A 159 13.98 4.76 -5.11
CA GLU A 159 12.86 5.26 -4.31
C GLU A 159 11.66 4.31 -4.30
N GLU A 160 11.39 3.60 -5.40
CA GLU A 160 10.40 2.52 -5.43
C GLU A 160 10.80 1.31 -4.58
N GLN A 161 12.10 1.03 -4.49
CA GLN A 161 12.62 -0.08 -3.69
C GLN A 161 12.74 0.27 -2.20
N TYR A 162 13.08 1.52 -1.91
CA TYR A 162 13.35 2.06 -0.58
C TYR A 162 12.68 3.44 -0.47
N PRO A 163 11.40 3.51 -0.08
CA PRO A 163 10.68 4.78 0.09
C PRO A 163 11.42 5.71 1.03
N GLY A 164 11.55 6.97 0.66
CA GLY A 164 12.23 7.98 1.47
C GLY A 164 13.75 8.06 1.32
N ILE A 165 14.39 7.21 0.50
CA ILE A 165 15.86 7.25 0.30
C ILE A 165 16.35 8.60 -0.25
N THR A 166 15.47 9.36 -0.89
CA THR A 166 15.77 10.70 -1.42
C THR A 166 15.36 11.83 -0.48
N GLN A 167 14.66 11.52 0.61
CA GLN A 167 14.29 12.50 1.62
C GLN A 167 15.47 12.72 2.55
N VAL A 168 16.22 13.78 2.26
CA VAL A 168 17.33 14.21 3.11
C VAL A 168 16.86 15.38 3.95
N ASP A 169 16.79 15.19 5.26
CA ASP A 169 16.51 16.29 6.19
C ASP A 169 17.65 17.28 6.13
N ARG A 170 17.33 18.51 5.69
CA ARG A 170 18.28 19.62 5.64
C ARG A 170 17.99 20.55 6.80
N ALA A 171 19.04 20.93 7.51
CA ALA A 171 18.98 22.03 8.46
C ALA A 171 18.77 23.36 7.73
N ASP A 172 18.33 24.39 8.45
CA ASP A 172 18.11 25.75 7.92
C ASP A 172 19.36 26.38 7.30
N ASP A 173 20.56 25.87 7.64
CA ASP A 173 21.85 26.28 7.08
C ASP A 173 22.27 25.49 5.82
N GLY A 174 21.43 24.54 5.36
CA GLY A 174 21.67 23.70 4.19
C GLY A 174 22.54 22.47 4.45
N SER A 175 22.96 22.20 5.70
CA SER A 175 23.68 20.99 6.08
C SER A 175 22.74 19.78 6.11
N ILE A 176 23.30 18.58 5.80
CA ILE A 176 22.58 17.30 5.79
C ILE A 176 22.78 16.63 7.14
N PHE A 177 21.69 16.27 7.82
CA PHE A 177 21.77 15.39 8.98
C PHE A 177 22.01 13.95 8.51
N ILE A 178 23.18 13.42 8.83
CA ILE A 178 23.44 11.98 8.71
C ILE A 178 23.25 11.40 10.11
N ASP A 179 22.18 10.63 10.30
CA ASP A 179 21.99 9.89 11.55
C ASP A 179 22.93 8.67 11.55
N GLU A 180 23.92 8.68 12.43
CA GLU A 180 24.95 7.62 12.52
C GLU A 180 24.39 6.28 13.08
N ASN A 181 23.09 6.21 13.42
CA ASN A 181 22.46 5.02 14.02
C ASN A 181 21.61 4.18 13.04
N GLY A 182 21.70 4.41 11.75
CA GLY A 182 20.87 3.80 10.71
C GLY A 182 21.55 2.69 9.88
N PHE A 183 22.21 1.69 10.51
CA PHE A 183 22.56 0.40 9.91
C PHE A 183 22.40 -0.72 10.92
#